data_d8685f4d8e41e8e25b31aad52d731d75
#
_entry.id   d8685f4d8e41e8e25b31aad52d731d75
#
_cell.length_a   1.000
_cell.length_b   1.000
_cell.length_c   1.000
_cell.angle_alpha   90.00
_cell.angle_beta   90.00
_cell.angle_gamma   90.00
#
_symmetry.space_group_name_H-M   'P 1'
#
loop_
_entity.id
_entity.type
_entity.pdbx_description
1 polymer ?
#
loop_
_entity_poly.entity_id
_entity_poly.type
_entity_poly.pdbx_seq_one_letter_code
_entity_poly.pdbx_strand_id
1 'polypeptide(L)'
;MSAYTNQEVNFVLLLMSLNRRQFIDLLGATLGTATLAGFNPAAFAATGPYSLIALPYSYDALEPYIDKETMQFHHDKHHAAYVNNLNLAVAKYPELQKKTVVELIKNLDSLPADIRTTIRNNGGGDLNHTMFWQIMSPDGGGEAKGEIGAAIIAKFGSFEEFKNAFNQAGTKLFGSGWTWLVLNKSGQLEITSTANQDSPLMKGLQPIMGNDVWEHAYYLKYRNQRAEYLKQWWNVVNWEEVNRRYLQAKA
;
A
#
# COMPACT_ATOMS: atom_id res chain seq x y z
N MET A 1 -22.83 -6.73 33.63
CA MET A 1 -21.49 -6.52 34.19
C MET A 1 -20.96 -7.87 34.59
N SER A 2 -20.09 -8.48 33.79
CA SER A 2 -19.47 -9.77 34.14
C SER A 2 -18.28 -9.48 35.05
N ALA A 3 -18.34 -10.01 36.28
CA ALA A 3 -17.25 -9.89 37.23
C ALA A 3 -16.13 -10.84 36.80
N TYR A 4 -14.92 -10.31 36.61
CA TYR A 4 -13.72 -11.11 36.42
C TYR A 4 -13.51 -12.05 37.64
N THR A 5 -13.14 -13.28 37.40
CA THR A 5 -12.86 -14.21 38.46
C THR A 5 -11.56 -13.83 39.18
N ASN A 6 -11.46 -14.16 40.47
CA ASN A 6 -10.24 -13.92 41.28
C ASN A 6 -8.98 -14.54 40.67
N GLN A 7 -9.11 -15.57 39.83
CA GLN A 7 -8.00 -16.20 39.12
C GLN A 7 -7.48 -15.32 37.96
N GLU A 8 -8.35 -14.66 37.21
CA GLU A 8 -7.98 -13.75 36.11
C GLU A 8 -7.29 -12.51 36.63
N VAL A 9 -7.75 -11.93 37.73
CA VAL A 9 -7.13 -10.76 38.37
C VAL A 9 -5.73 -11.09 38.90
N ASN A 10 -5.55 -12.27 39.51
CA ASN A 10 -4.23 -12.72 40.00
C ASN A 10 -3.24 -13.01 38.86
N PHE A 11 -3.70 -13.50 37.71
CA PHE A 11 -2.85 -13.75 36.54
C PHE A 11 -2.36 -12.45 35.90
N VAL A 12 -3.22 -11.45 35.79
CA VAL A 12 -2.84 -10.10 35.27
C VAL A 12 -1.87 -9.41 36.21
N LEU A 13 -2.07 -9.47 37.52
CA LEU A 13 -1.15 -8.89 38.52
C LEU A 13 0.21 -9.60 38.52
N LEU A 14 0.25 -10.90 38.28
CA LEU A 14 1.50 -11.67 38.15
C LEU A 14 2.30 -11.21 36.92
N LEU A 15 1.64 -11.01 35.78
CA LEU A 15 2.30 -10.54 34.54
C LEU A 15 2.85 -9.10 34.67
N MET A 16 2.19 -8.24 35.44
CA MET A 16 2.64 -6.86 35.68
C MET A 16 3.85 -6.76 36.64
N SER A 17 4.15 -7.81 37.39
CA SER A 17 5.29 -7.85 38.35
C SER A 17 6.57 -8.47 37.77
N LEU A 18 6.51 -9.05 36.57
CA LEU A 18 7.67 -9.71 35.95
C LEU A 18 8.64 -8.71 35.34
N ASN A 19 9.95 -8.86 35.64
CA ASN A 19 10.97 -8.15 34.88
C ASN A 19 11.19 -8.79 33.48
N ARG A 20 11.88 -8.09 32.57
CA ARG A 20 12.09 -8.54 31.19
C ARG A 20 12.66 -9.96 31.07
N ARG A 21 13.55 -10.34 31.98
CA ARG A 21 14.19 -11.67 31.98
C ARG A 21 13.20 -12.76 32.37
N GLN A 22 12.44 -12.53 33.43
CA GLN A 22 11.39 -13.45 33.90
C GLN A 22 10.28 -13.64 32.85
N PHE A 23 9.95 -12.60 32.10
CA PHE A 23 8.97 -12.69 30.99
C PHE A 23 9.50 -13.56 29.85
N ILE A 24 10.77 -13.45 29.50
CA ILE A 24 11.42 -14.27 28.47
C ILE A 24 11.54 -15.72 28.94
N ASP A 25 11.91 -15.96 30.19
CA ASP A 25 12.01 -17.31 30.77
C ASP A 25 10.65 -18.01 30.85
N LEU A 26 9.58 -17.27 31.14
CA LEU A 26 8.22 -17.80 31.14
C LEU A 26 7.72 -18.20 29.72
N LEU A 27 8.07 -17.42 28.69
CA LEU A 27 7.82 -17.77 27.30
C LEU A 27 8.65 -18.97 26.84
N GLY A 28 9.87 -19.15 27.36
CA GLY A 28 10.73 -20.30 27.06
C GLY A 28 10.25 -21.62 27.72
N ALA A 29 9.64 -21.54 28.89
CA ALA A 29 9.18 -22.72 29.62
C ALA A 29 7.90 -23.36 29.06
N THR A 30 7.10 -22.65 28.29
CA THR A 30 5.88 -23.16 27.62
C THR A 30 6.17 -23.79 26.25
N LEU A 31 7.40 -23.75 25.75
CA LEU A 31 7.81 -24.32 24.45
C LEU A 31 8.40 -25.73 24.52
N GLY A 32 8.32 -26.41 25.68
CA GLY A 32 8.68 -27.79 25.84
C GLY A 32 7.55 -28.72 25.37
N THR A 33 7.71 -29.35 24.20
CA THR A 33 6.87 -30.45 23.63
C THR A 33 5.60 -30.04 22.84
N ALA A 34 5.57 -28.98 22.09
CA ALA A 34 4.70 -28.89 20.94
C ALA A 34 5.54 -29.20 19.68
N THR A 35 5.35 -30.38 19.10
CA THR A 35 5.84 -30.75 17.79
C THR A 35 5.55 -29.59 16.83
N LEU A 36 6.58 -29.14 16.11
CA LEU A 36 6.46 -28.20 14.97
C LEU A 36 5.58 -28.83 13.88
N ALA A 37 4.28 -28.91 14.12
CA ALA A 37 3.30 -29.07 13.07
C ALA A 37 3.39 -27.78 12.24
N GLY A 38 3.87 -27.92 11.00
CA GLY A 38 4.31 -26.88 10.11
C GLY A 38 3.49 -25.60 10.22
N PHE A 39 4.19 -24.51 10.47
CA PHE A 39 3.66 -23.17 10.26
C PHE A 39 3.40 -23.04 8.76
N ASN A 40 2.16 -23.31 8.36
CA ASN A 40 1.72 -23.10 6.99
C ASN A 40 1.35 -21.61 6.88
N PRO A 41 2.14 -20.79 6.20
CA PRO A 41 1.82 -19.36 6.02
C PRO A 41 0.55 -19.12 5.20
N ALA A 42 -0.03 -20.17 4.60
CA ALA A 42 -1.31 -20.12 3.91
C ALA A 42 -2.55 -20.02 4.84
N ALA A 43 -2.38 -20.06 6.16
CA ALA A 43 -3.51 -20.14 7.10
C ALA A 43 -4.16 -18.80 7.48
N PHE A 44 -3.78 -17.67 6.89
CA PHE A 44 -4.37 -16.35 7.15
C PHE A 44 -4.82 -15.61 5.90
N ALA A 45 -5.25 -16.32 4.86
CA ALA A 45 -6.07 -15.68 3.84
C ALA A 45 -7.45 -15.40 4.50
N ALA A 46 -7.73 -14.16 4.88
CA ALA A 46 -9.07 -13.79 5.32
C ALA A 46 -10.05 -14.18 4.21
N THR A 47 -10.99 -15.05 4.51
CA THR A 47 -12.10 -15.35 3.62
C THR A 47 -12.97 -14.08 3.52
N GLY A 48 -12.92 -13.40 2.38
CA GLY A 48 -13.65 -12.15 2.17
C GLY A 48 -13.74 -11.81 0.69
N PRO A 49 -14.45 -10.75 0.33
CA PRO A 49 -14.70 -10.39 -1.06
C PRO A 49 -13.46 -9.84 -1.79
N TYR A 50 -12.43 -9.42 -1.06
CA TYR A 50 -11.21 -8.84 -1.63
C TYR A 50 -10.08 -9.85 -1.55
N SER A 51 -9.29 -9.97 -2.60
CA SER A 51 -8.15 -10.89 -2.69
C SER A 51 -6.88 -10.14 -3.03
N LEU A 52 -5.76 -10.58 -2.44
CA LEU A 52 -4.45 -10.11 -2.83
C LEU A 52 -4.21 -10.50 -4.30
N ILE A 53 -4.00 -9.49 -5.17
CA ILE A 53 -3.67 -9.76 -6.56
C ILE A 53 -2.26 -10.35 -6.67
N ALA A 54 -2.06 -11.26 -7.61
CA ALA A 54 -0.71 -11.72 -7.93
C ALA A 54 0.11 -10.59 -8.58
N LEU A 55 1.42 -10.58 -8.33
CA LEU A 55 2.33 -9.72 -9.09
C LEU A 55 2.34 -10.14 -10.57
N PRO A 56 2.36 -9.20 -11.53
CA PRO A 56 2.46 -9.52 -12.95
C PRO A 56 3.87 -9.96 -13.39
N TYR A 57 4.84 -10.02 -12.48
CA TYR A 57 6.23 -10.39 -12.68
C TYR A 57 6.80 -11.05 -11.40
N SER A 58 7.98 -11.70 -11.52
CA SER A 58 8.67 -12.29 -10.35
C SER A 58 9.21 -11.22 -9.40
N TYR A 59 9.45 -11.58 -8.12
CA TYR A 59 9.94 -10.64 -7.11
C TYR A 59 11.28 -9.96 -7.46
N ASP A 60 12.13 -10.63 -8.23
CA ASP A 60 13.45 -10.14 -8.66
C ASP A 60 13.43 -9.42 -10.01
N ALA A 61 12.28 -9.36 -10.68
CA ALA A 61 12.19 -8.83 -12.04
C ALA A 61 12.48 -7.32 -12.15
N LEU A 62 12.35 -6.57 -11.04
CA LEU A 62 12.60 -5.12 -11.03
C LEU A 62 14.02 -4.76 -10.58
N GLU A 63 14.89 -5.76 -10.36
CA GLU A 63 16.30 -5.49 -10.10
C GLU A 63 17.00 -4.94 -11.37
N PRO A 64 17.99 -4.08 -11.20
CA PRO A 64 18.62 -3.66 -9.95
C PRO A 64 17.94 -2.46 -9.25
N TYR A 65 16.77 -2.03 -9.68
CA TYR A 65 16.14 -0.79 -9.22
C TYR A 65 15.31 -0.98 -7.94
N ILE A 66 14.55 -2.07 -7.83
CA ILE A 66 13.85 -2.48 -6.61
C ILE A 66 14.27 -3.92 -6.32
N ASP A 67 14.79 -4.17 -5.12
CA ASP A 67 15.33 -5.47 -4.75
C ASP A 67 14.24 -6.49 -4.42
N LYS A 68 14.58 -7.77 -4.62
CA LYS A 68 13.71 -8.91 -4.38
C LYS A 68 13.12 -8.95 -2.98
N GLU A 69 13.93 -8.65 -1.96
CA GLU A 69 13.49 -8.72 -0.56
C GLU A 69 12.45 -7.64 -0.28
N THR A 70 12.67 -6.42 -0.78
CA THR A 70 11.65 -5.35 -0.74
C THR A 70 10.35 -5.81 -1.38
N MET A 71 10.39 -6.39 -2.57
CA MET A 71 9.18 -6.84 -3.28
C MET A 71 8.41 -7.92 -2.50
N GLN A 72 9.12 -8.88 -1.89
CA GLN A 72 8.50 -9.93 -1.07
C GLN A 72 7.80 -9.35 0.17
N PHE A 73 8.47 -8.49 0.93
CA PHE A 73 7.85 -7.87 2.10
C PHE A 73 6.71 -6.92 1.71
N HIS A 74 6.91 -6.13 0.68
CA HIS A 74 5.96 -5.12 0.26
C HIS A 74 4.65 -5.74 -0.25
N HIS A 75 4.73 -6.80 -1.05
CA HIS A 75 3.56 -7.52 -1.54
C HIS A 75 2.99 -8.50 -0.48
N ASP A 76 3.81 -9.46 0.01
CA ASP A 76 3.31 -10.58 0.80
C ASP A 76 3.01 -10.24 2.26
N LYS A 77 3.50 -9.10 2.76
CA LYS A 77 3.26 -8.65 4.13
C LYS A 77 2.44 -7.36 4.17
N HIS A 78 2.91 -6.27 3.56
CA HIS A 78 2.21 -4.98 3.65
C HIS A 78 0.90 -5.00 2.86
N HIS A 79 0.91 -5.32 1.57
CA HIS A 79 -0.31 -5.37 0.76
C HIS A 79 -1.25 -6.46 1.26
N ALA A 80 -0.75 -7.66 1.55
CA ALA A 80 -1.55 -8.75 2.13
C ALA A 80 -2.25 -8.34 3.44
N ALA A 81 -1.58 -7.58 4.31
CA ALA A 81 -2.19 -7.08 5.54
C ALA A 81 -3.31 -6.07 5.27
N TYR A 82 -3.16 -5.19 4.27
CA TYR A 82 -4.23 -4.27 3.89
C TYR A 82 -5.46 -5.01 3.39
N VAL A 83 -5.30 -5.99 2.50
CA VAL A 83 -6.41 -6.84 2.02
C VAL A 83 -7.10 -7.57 3.17
N ASN A 84 -6.32 -8.20 4.06
CA ASN A 84 -6.85 -8.92 5.21
C ASN A 84 -7.67 -8.01 6.14
N ASN A 85 -7.11 -6.86 6.51
CA ASN A 85 -7.77 -5.92 7.41
C ASN A 85 -9.02 -5.29 6.78
N LEU A 86 -9.01 -5.04 5.46
CA LEU A 86 -10.18 -4.59 4.72
C LEU A 86 -11.31 -5.64 4.77
N ASN A 87 -10.99 -6.91 4.54
CA ASN A 87 -11.95 -8.01 4.64
C ASN A 87 -12.55 -8.12 6.06
N LEU A 88 -11.70 -8.02 7.09
CA LEU A 88 -12.16 -8.03 8.49
C LEU A 88 -13.08 -6.83 8.80
N ALA A 89 -12.80 -5.65 8.24
CA ALA A 89 -13.62 -4.47 8.44
C ALA A 89 -15.03 -4.64 7.85
N VAL A 90 -15.14 -5.19 6.63
CA VAL A 90 -16.44 -5.36 5.96
C VAL A 90 -17.19 -6.63 6.40
N ALA A 91 -16.56 -7.52 7.15
CA ALA A 91 -17.16 -8.80 7.57
C ALA A 91 -18.49 -8.63 8.32
N LYS A 92 -18.64 -7.55 9.08
CA LYS A 92 -19.85 -7.22 9.84
C LYS A 92 -20.95 -6.51 9.02
N TYR A 93 -20.67 -6.19 7.76
CA TYR A 93 -21.52 -5.36 6.89
C TYR A 93 -21.73 -6.05 5.54
N PRO A 94 -22.67 -7.01 5.41
CA PRO A 94 -22.87 -7.78 4.18
C PRO A 94 -23.13 -6.92 2.94
N GLU A 95 -23.75 -5.74 3.11
CA GLU A 95 -24.02 -4.79 2.02
C GLU A 95 -22.72 -4.15 1.49
N LEU A 96 -21.69 -3.99 2.33
CA LEU A 96 -20.40 -3.45 1.92
C LEU A 96 -19.53 -4.49 1.20
N GLN A 97 -19.73 -5.77 1.49
CA GLN A 97 -19.01 -6.87 0.83
C GLN A 97 -19.34 -6.98 -0.68
N LYS A 98 -20.44 -6.37 -1.12
CA LYS A 98 -20.84 -6.30 -2.54
C LYS A 98 -20.24 -5.11 -3.28
N LYS A 99 -19.59 -4.19 -2.58
CA LYS A 99 -18.98 -2.99 -3.16
C LYS A 99 -17.54 -3.26 -3.56
N THR A 100 -17.09 -2.63 -4.62
CA THR A 100 -15.68 -2.58 -4.99
C THR A 100 -14.89 -1.70 -4.00
N VAL A 101 -13.59 -1.92 -3.89
CA VAL A 101 -12.71 -1.07 -3.05
C VAL A 101 -12.80 0.39 -3.50
N VAL A 102 -12.88 0.64 -4.82
CA VAL A 102 -13.05 1.98 -5.38
C VAL A 102 -14.33 2.66 -4.87
N GLU A 103 -15.45 1.94 -4.83
CA GLU A 103 -16.73 2.48 -4.32
C GLU A 103 -16.64 2.80 -2.83
N LEU A 104 -15.99 1.95 -2.03
CA LEU A 104 -15.79 2.19 -0.61
C LEU A 104 -14.93 3.45 -0.39
N ILE A 105 -13.82 3.59 -1.10
CA ILE A 105 -12.88 4.70 -0.96
C ILE A 105 -13.46 6.04 -1.44
N LYS A 106 -14.26 6.03 -2.50
CA LYS A 106 -14.95 7.25 -2.99
C LYS A 106 -16.06 7.74 -2.06
N ASN A 107 -16.62 6.86 -1.25
CA ASN A 107 -17.81 7.14 -0.43
C ASN A 107 -17.56 6.95 1.09
N LEU A 108 -16.36 7.26 1.57
CA LEU A 108 -15.98 7.05 2.98
C LEU A 108 -16.96 7.68 3.98
N ASP A 109 -17.48 8.87 3.68
CA ASP A 109 -18.38 9.59 4.59
C ASP A 109 -19.74 8.88 4.77
N SER A 110 -20.15 8.04 3.81
CA SER A 110 -21.36 7.22 3.88
C SER A 110 -21.18 5.92 4.67
N LEU A 111 -19.93 5.55 5.03
CA LEU A 111 -19.65 4.32 5.74
C LEU A 111 -19.91 4.45 7.24
N PRO A 112 -20.25 3.34 7.93
CA PRO A 112 -20.35 3.30 9.39
C PRO A 112 -19.10 3.86 10.07
N ALA A 113 -19.28 4.67 11.11
CA ALA A 113 -18.20 5.42 11.73
C ALA A 113 -17.11 4.53 12.35
N ASP A 114 -17.49 3.37 12.87
CA ASP A 114 -16.61 2.40 13.53
C ASP A 114 -15.61 1.73 12.59
N ILE A 115 -15.93 1.62 11.28
CA ILE A 115 -15.05 0.99 10.28
C ILE A 115 -14.46 1.99 9.27
N ARG A 116 -14.95 3.23 9.23
CA ARG A 116 -14.55 4.24 8.24
C ARG A 116 -13.04 4.44 8.16
N THR A 117 -12.38 4.63 9.31
CA THR A 117 -10.93 4.80 9.37
C THR A 117 -10.19 3.54 8.92
N THR A 118 -10.69 2.36 9.29
CA THR A 118 -10.10 1.09 8.88
C THR A 118 -10.20 0.90 7.37
N ILE A 119 -11.35 1.22 6.77
CA ILE A 119 -11.53 1.16 5.31
C ILE A 119 -10.67 2.22 4.61
N ARG A 120 -10.60 3.45 5.12
CA ARG A 120 -9.71 4.49 4.57
C ARG A 120 -8.26 4.00 4.49
N ASN A 121 -7.75 3.45 5.57
CA ASN A 121 -6.34 3.03 5.63
C ASN A 121 -6.10 1.75 4.83
N ASN A 122 -6.91 0.73 5.01
CA ASN A 122 -6.66 -0.59 4.42
C ASN A 122 -7.22 -0.72 3.00
N GLY A 123 -8.39 -0.15 2.72
CA GLY A 123 -8.92 -0.05 1.36
C GLY A 123 -8.08 0.89 0.49
N GLY A 124 -7.61 2.01 1.05
CA GLY A 124 -6.63 2.87 0.39
C GLY A 124 -5.33 2.12 0.10
N GLY A 125 -4.83 1.37 1.10
CA GLY A 125 -3.63 0.55 0.95
C GLY A 125 -3.77 -0.50 -0.16
N ASP A 126 -4.85 -1.28 -0.17
CA ASP A 126 -5.11 -2.27 -1.21
C ASP A 126 -5.19 -1.64 -2.61
N LEU A 127 -5.96 -0.56 -2.75
CA LEU A 127 -6.14 0.12 -4.03
C LEU A 127 -4.84 0.73 -4.57
N ASN A 128 -4.07 1.40 -3.71
CA ASN A 128 -2.82 2.05 -4.09
C ASN A 128 -1.78 1.01 -4.53
N HIS A 129 -1.64 -0.08 -3.78
CA HIS A 129 -0.67 -1.14 -4.11
C HIS A 129 -1.09 -1.95 -5.34
N THR A 130 -2.39 -2.25 -5.50
CA THR A 130 -2.91 -2.89 -6.72
C THR A 130 -2.50 -2.10 -7.96
N MET A 131 -2.64 -0.77 -7.93
CA MET A 131 -2.18 0.07 -9.03
C MET A 131 -0.65 0.06 -9.15
N PHE A 132 0.08 0.14 -8.04
CA PHE A 132 1.54 0.24 -8.02
C PHE A 132 2.21 -0.94 -8.72
N TRP A 133 1.72 -2.16 -8.48
CA TRP A 133 2.25 -3.34 -9.18
C TRP A 133 2.03 -3.30 -10.69
N GLN A 134 0.91 -2.78 -11.14
CA GLN A 134 0.55 -2.74 -12.57
C GLN A 134 1.30 -1.66 -13.34
N ILE A 135 1.62 -0.53 -12.71
CA ILE A 135 2.37 0.57 -13.34
C ILE A 135 3.89 0.38 -13.33
N MET A 136 4.37 -0.79 -12.88
CA MET A 136 5.78 -1.18 -12.98
C MET A 136 5.92 -2.42 -13.88
N SER A 137 7.07 -2.53 -14.54
CA SER A 137 7.40 -3.65 -15.43
C SER A 137 8.91 -3.83 -15.50
N PRO A 138 9.43 -5.07 -15.66
CA PRO A 138 10.83 -5.31 -15.97
C PRO A 138 11.26 -4.70 -17.32
N ASP A 139 10.31 -4.56 -18.25
CA ASP A 139 10.53 -3.93 -19.57
C ASP A 139 10.14 -2.44 -19.54
N GLY A 140 10.02 -1.85 -18.35
CA GLY A 140 9.62 -0.46 -18.14
C GLY A 140 10.74 0.54 -18.38
N GLY A 141 10.46 1.78 -17.99
CA GLY A 141 11.41 2.88 -18.11
C GLY A 141 11.36 3.64 -19.44
N GLY A 142 12.38 4.44 -19.67
CA GLY A 142 12.40 5.35 -20.82
C GLY A 142 11.46 6.55 -20.67
N GLU A 143 11.08 7.15 -21.79
CA GLU A 143 10.17 8.30 -21.83
C GLU A 143 8.71 7.85 -21.93
N ALA A 144 7.82 8.70 -21.43
CA ALA A 144 6.37 8.50 -21.55
C ALA A 144 5.95 8.45 -23.03
N LYS A 145 5.16 7.45 -23.39
CA LYS A 145 4.68 7.22 -24.76
C LYS A 145 3.16 7.43 -24.86
N GLY A 146 2.67 7.60 -26.08
CA GLY A 146 1.23 7.74 -26.34
C GLY A 146 0.67 9.10 -25.91
N GLU A 147 -0.64 9.15 -25.65
CA GLU A 147 -1.33 10.39 -25.31
C GLU A 147 -0.85 10.97 -23.97
N ILE A 148 -0.49 10.11 -23.02
CA ILE A 148 0.04 10.58 -21.72
C ILE A 148 1.37 11.30 -21.91
N GLY A 149 2.26 10.82 -22.80
CA GLY A 149 3.52 11.49 -23.10
C GLY A 149 3.31 12.90 -23.65
N ALA A 150 2.43 13.04 -24.63
CA ALA A 150 2.05 14.34 -25.18
C ALA A 150 1.43 15.27 -24.12
N ALA A 151 0.55 14.73 -23.26
CA ALA A 151 -0.10 15.49 -22.18
C ALA A 151 0.90 15.95 -21.11
N ILE A 152 1.87 15.12 -20.76
CA ILE A 152 2.96 15.47 -19.85
C ILE A 152 3.79 16.64 -20.41
N ILE A 153 4.23 16.55 -21.67
CA ILE A 153 5.00 17.62 -22.30
C ILE A 153 4.19 18.92 -22.36
N ALA A 154 2.92 18.84 -22.76
CA ALA A 154 2.04 20.00 -22.83
C ALA A 154 1.82 20.67 -21.46
N LYS A 155 1.75 19.87 -20.38
CA LYS A 155 1.48 20.38 -19.03
C LYS A 155 2.74 20.86 -18.30
N PHE A 156 3.86 20.15 -18.45
CA PHE A 156 5.07 20.39 -17.65
C PHE A 156 6.23 20.97 -18.45
N GLY A 157 6.09 21.12 -19.77
CA GLY A 157 7.12 21.65 -20.65
C GLY A 157 8.04 20.58 -21.24
N SER A 158 8.48 19.62 -20.44
CA SER A 158 9.27 18.47 -20.87
C SER A 158 9.04 17.27 -19.96
N PHE A 159 9.48 16.10 -20.42
CA PHE A 159 9.46 14.88 -19.61
C PHE A 159 10.40 14.99 -18.39
N GLU A 160 11.54 15.63 -18.57
CA GLU A 160 12.51 15.84 -17.48
C GLU A 160 11.96 16.79 -16.40
N GLU A 161 11.33 17.90 -16.79
CA GLU A 161 10.66 18.80 -15.85
C GLU A 161 9.54 18.10 -15.08
N PHE A 162 8.78 17.24 -15.74
CA PHE A 162 7.77 16.41 -15.08
C PHE A 162 8.41 15.49 -14.03
N LYS A 163 9.47 14.72 -14.38
CA LYS A 163 10.17 13.85 -13.42
C LYS A 163 10.73 14.64 -12.23
N ASN A 164 11.32 15.78 -12.50
CA ASN A 164 11.86 16.65 -11.45
C ASN A 164 10.78 17.13 -10.49
N ALA A 165 9.65 17.60 -11.00
CA ALA A 165 8.51 18.03 -10.19
C ALA A 165 7.92 16.89 -9.38
N PHE A 166 7.76 15.71 -9.97
CA PHE A 166 7.26 14.50 -9.31
C PHE A 166 8.20 14.04 -8.19
N ASN A 167 9.49 13.91 -8.46
CA ASN A 167 10.50 13.53 -7.49
C ASN A 167 10.59 14.53 -6.33
N GLN A 168 10.51 15.84 -6.65
CA GLN A 168 10.51 16.88 -5.63
C GLN A 168 9.29 16.77 -4.72
N ALA A 169 8.10 16.48 -5.24
CA ALA A 169 6.89 16.28 -4.46
C ALA A 169 7.04 15.08 -3.50
N GLY A 170 7.60 13.94 -3.96
CA GLY A 170 7.85 12.76 -3.15
C GLY A 170 8.93 12.98 -2.07
N THR A 171 10.00 13.70 -2.42
CA THR A 171 11.06 14.02 -1.46
C THR A 171 10.60 14.97 -0.37
N LYS A 172 9.75 15.95 -0.71
CA LYS A 172 9.23 16.94 0.23
C LYS A 172 8.11 16.41 1.13
N LEU A 173 7.48 15.30 0.77
CA LEU A 173 6.42 14.71 1.61
C LEU A 173 7.02 14.23 2.93
N PHE A 174 6.62 14.89 4.01
CA PHE A 174 7.07 14.51 5.35
C PHE A 174 6.35 13.23 5.82
N GLY A 175 7.13 12.24 6.28
CA GLY A 175 6.61 10.96 6.76
C GLY A 175 6.23 10.00 5.63
N SER A 176 5.26 9.15 5.91
CA SER A 176 4.76 8.11 5.01
C SER A 176 3.67 8.63 4.08
N GLY A 177 3.65 8.18 2.84
CA GLY A 177 2.61 8.53 1.90
C GLY A 177 2.98 8.22 0.46
N TRP A 178 2.34 8.92 -0.46
CA TRP A 178 2.43 8.67 -1.89
C TRP A 178 2.57 9.97 -2.67
N THR A 179 3.29 9.92 -3.78
CA THR A 179 3.31 10.98 -4.80
C THR A 179 2.57 10.49 -6.03
N TRP A 180 1.74 11.34 -6.62
CA TRP A 180 0.80 11.00 -7.67
C TRP A 180 0.91 11.93 -8.87
N LEU A 181 0.73 11.35 -10.08
CA LEU A 181 0.20 12.05 -11.24
C LEU A 181 -1.30 11.73 -11.30
N VAL A 182 -2.13 12.76 -11.27
CA VAL A 182 -3.59 12.64 -11.31
C VAL A 182 -4.19 13.41 -12.47
N LEU A 183 -5.38 13.01 -12.90
CA LEU A 183 -6.26 13.84 -13.70
C LEU A 183 -7.26 14.51 -12.75
N ASN A 184 -7.29 15.83 -12.73
CA ASN A 184 -8.20 16.60 -11.89
C ASN A 184 -9.60 16.68 -12.51
N LYS A 185 -10.56 17.28 -11.78
CA LYS A 185 -11.96 17.41 -12.22
C LYS A 185 -12.15 18.23 -13.49
N SER A 186 -11.15 19.04 -13.87
CA SER A 186 -11.13 19.83 -15.11
C SER A 186 -10.45 19.08 -16.26
N GLY A 187 -10.10 17.80 -16.09
CA GLY A 187 -9.42 17.01 -17.11
C GLY A 187 -7.94 17.39 -17.31
N GLN A 188 -7.31 18.06 -16.33
CA GLN A 188 -5.91 18.47 -16.41
C GLN A 188 -5.02 17.56 -15.55
N LEU A 189 -3.82 17.27 -16.05
CA LEU A 189 -2.79 16.59 -15.26
C LEU A 189 -2.30 17.48 -14.11
N GLU A 190 -2.11 16.86 -12.95
CA GLU A 190 -1.60 17.51 -11.75
C GLU A 190 -0.71 16.54 -10.96
N ILE A 191 0.38 17.06 -10.37
CA ILE A 191 1.17 16.34 -9.38
C ILE A 191 0.65 16.70 -7.99
N THR A 192 0.35 15.69 -7.19
CA THR A 192 -0.10 15.85 -5.80
C THR A 192 0.51 14.79 -4.90
N SER A 193 0.41 14.97 -3.59
CA SER A 193 0.85 13.98 -2.61
C SER A 193 -0.25 13.71 -1.60
N THR A 194 -0.28 12.51 -1.05
CA THR A 194 -1.19 12.10 0.02
C THR A 194 -0.42 11.47 1.17
N ALA A 195 -0.89 11.69 2.39
CA ALA A 195 -0.33 11.07 3.58
C ALA A 195 -0.82 9.62 3.73
N ASN A 196 0.00 8.78 4.32
CA ASN A 196 -0.32 7.40 4.65
C ASN A 196 -0.83 6.62 3.41
N GLN A 197 -2.01 5.98 3.53
CA GLN A 197 -2.63 5.24 2.43
C GLN A 197 -3.83 5.99 1.80
N ASP A 198 -3.93 7.30 2.02
CA ASP A 198 -4.96 8.11 1.36
C ASP A 198 -4.79 8.04 -0.16
N SER A 199 -5.89 7.77 -0.85
CA SER A 199 -5.94 7.77 -2.31
C SER A 199 -6.49 9.10 -2.85
N PRO A 200 -6.00 9.60 -3.98
CA PRO A 200 -6.59 10.77 -4.66
C PRO A 200 -8.08 10.65 -4.94
N LEU A 201 -8.59 9.42 -5.10
CA LEU A 201 -10.02 9.14 -5.29
C LEU A 201 -10.89 9.68 -4.14
N MET A 202 -10.38 9.76 -2.92
CA MET A 202 -11.07 10.34 -1.76
C MET A 202 -11.40 11.83 -1.95
N LYS A 203 -10.68 12.51 -2.84
CA LYS A 203 -10.87 13.92 -3.21
C LYS A 203 -11.48 14.10 -4.60
N GLY A 204 -11.91 13.00 -5.24
CA GLY A 204 -12.48 13.00 -6.59
C GLY A 204 -11.46 13.27 -7.70
N LEU A 205 -10.17 13.03 -7.43
CA LEU A 205 -9.10 13.06 -8.43
C LEU A 205 -8.88 11.65 -8.95
N GLN A 206 -8.53 11.51 -10.24
CA GLN A 206 -8.27 10.19 -10.85
C GLN A 206 -6.76 9.91 -10.85
N PRO A 207 -6.27 8.91 -10.08
CA PRO A 207 -4.85 8.57 -10.09
C PRO A 207 -4.48 7.88 -11.41
N ILE A 208 -3.48 8.44 -12.10
CA ILE A 208 -2.93 7.90 -13.34
C ILE A 208 -1.72 7.02 -13.03
N MET A 209 -0.83 7.52 -12.18
CA MET A 209 0.28 6.77 -11.61
C MET A 209 0.63 7.32 -10.23
N GLY A 210 1.32 6.52 -9.42
CA GLY A 210 1.78 6.93 -8.10
C GLY A 210 3.02 6.17 -7.68
N ASN A 211 3.84 6.81 -6.83
CA ASN A 211 5.00 6.18 -6.22
C ASN A 211 4.80 6.13 -4.70
N ASP A 212 5.04 4.96 -4.12
CA ASP A 212 5.03 4.75 -2.68
C ASP A 212 6.31 5.30 -2.05
N VAL A 213 6.18 6.29 -1.19
CA VAL A 213 7.30 6.86 -0.44
C VAL A 213 7.29 6.51 1.05
N TRP A 214 6.52 5.50 1.44
CA TRP A 214 6.71 4.83 2.72
C TRP A 214 8.11 4.20 2.77
N GLU A 215 8.75 4.19 3.92
CA GLU A 215 10.08 3.59 4.05
C GLU A 215 10.11 2.10 3.68
N HIS A 216 9.04 1.36 3.93
CA HIS A 216 8.96 -0.05 3.55
C HIS A 216 9.12 -0.30 2.03
N ALA A 217 8.85 0.69 1.19
CA ALA A 217 8.98 0.57 -0.25
C ALA A 217 10.43 0.65 -0.75
N TYR A 218 11.38 1.15 0.09
CA TYR A 218 12.73 1.40 -0.38
C TYR A 218 13.85 1.19 0.65
N TYR A 219 13.54 1.06 1.95
CA TYR A 219 14.56 1.14 3.00
C TYR A 219 15.59 0.01 2.96
N LEU A 220 15.20 -1.21 2.58
CA LEU A 220 16.14 -2.33 2.52
C LEU A 220 17.29 -2.05 1.56
N LYS A 221 17.02 -1.46 0.40
CA LYS A 221 18.01 -1.12 -0.62
C LYS A 221 18.61 0.28 -0.45
N TYR A 222 17.77 1.28 -0.30
CA TYR A 222 18.19 2.69 -0.36
C TYR A 222 18.39 3.34 1.01
N ARG A 223 18.05 2.68 2.11
CA ARG A 223 18.12 3.21 3.48
C ARG A 223 17.35 4.54 3.57
N ASN A 224 17.98 5.59 4.08
CA ASN A 224 17.41 6.93 4.21
C ASN A 224 17.43 7.75 2.90
N GLN A 225 17.80 7.15 1.77
CA GLN A 225 18.01 7.85 0.51
C GLN A 225 16.75 7.83 -0.37
N ARG A 226 15.61 8.36 0.14
CA ARG A 226 14.34 8.44 -0.61
C ARG A 226 14.51 9.10 -1.98
N ALA A 227 15.31 10.15 -2.08
CA ALA A 227 15.54 10.86 -3.34
C ALA A 227 16.20 9.96 -4.40
N GLU A 228 17.13 9.09 -3.99
CA GLU A 228 17.74 8.13 -4.92
C GLU A 228 16.76 7.04 -5.35
N TYR A 229 15.95 6.50 -4.43
CA TYR A 229 14.86 5.59 -4.78
C TYR A 229 13.91 6.20 -5.81
N LEU A 230 13.42 7.42 -5.59
CA LEU A 230 12.55 8.13 -6.51
C LEU A 230 13.19 8.30 -7.89
N LYS A 231 14.49 8.60 -7.95
CA LYS A 231 15.25 8.72 -9.20
C LYS A 231 15.38 7.38 -9.92
N GLN A 232 15.60 6.29 -9.21
CA GLN A 232 15.78 4.96 -9.80
C GLN A 232 14.48 4.31 -10.24
N TRP A 233 13.37 4.64 -9.58
CA TRP A 233 12.06 4.08 -9.86
C TRP A 233 11.58 4.29 -11.32
N TRP A 234 11.98 5.39 -11.96
CA TRP A 234 11.62 5.68 -13.35
C TRP A 234 12.06 4.60 -14.34
N ASN A 235 13.07 3.80 -14.00
CA ASN A 235 13.57 2.72 -14.86
C ASN A 235 12.61 1.52 -14.95
N VAL A 236 11.61 1.44 -14.09
CA VAL A 236 10.64 0.33 -14.05
C VAL A 236 9.21 0.77 -14.36
N VAL A 237 8.98 2.04 -14.70
CA VAL A 237 7.63 2.56 -14.99
C VAL A 237 7.08 1.93 -16.27
N ASN A 238 5.93 1.29 -16.18
CA ASN A 238 5.18 0.74 -17.31
C ASN A 238 4.34 1.83 -17.98
N TRP A 239 4.92 2.52 -18.95
CA TRP A 239 4.26 3.62 -19.65
C TRP A 239 3.06 3.19 -20.49
N GLU A 240 2.98 1.94 -20.92
CA GLU A 240 1.80 1.42 -21.60
C GLU A 240 0.59 1.40 -20.65
N GLU A 241 0.76 0.85 -19.45
CA GLU A 241 -0.29 0.84 -18.44
C GLU A 241 -0.65 2.24 -17.95
N VAL A 242 0.34 3.12 -17.77
CA VAL A 242 0.10 4.53 -17.39
C VAL A 242 -0.72 5.24 -18.47
N ASN A 243 -0.40 5.02 -19.76
CA ASN A 243 -1.19 5.57 -20.87
C ASN A 243 -2.61 5.01 -20.90
N ARG A 244 -2.80 3.71 -20.72
CA ARG A 244 -4.11 3.06 -20.64
C ARG A 244 -4.99 3.69 -19.54
N ARG A 245 -4.41 3.89 -18.35
CA ARG A 245 -5.10 4.55 -17.22
C ARG A 245 -5.48 5.98 -17.51
N TYR A 246 -4.60 6.71 -18.17
CA TYR A 246 -4.89 8.09 -18.61
C TYR A 246 -6.06 8.14 -19.57
N LEU A 247 -6.09 7.27 -20.58
CA LEU A 247 -7.19 7.19 -21.54
C LEU A 247 -8.51 6.83 -20.85
N GLN A 248 -8.51 5.87 -19.93
CA GLN A 248 -9.68 5.51 -19.14
C GLN A 248 -10.18 6.65 -18.24
N ALA A 249 -9.30 7.46 -17.69
CA ALA A 249 -9.65 8.59 -16.84
C ALA A 249 -10.25 9.76 -17.63
N LYS A 250 -9.99 9.83 -18.94
CA LYS A 250 -10.56 10.85 -19.87
C LYS A 250 -11.93 10.48 -20.44
N ALA A 251 -12.25 9.16 -20.47
CA ALA A 251 -13.53 8.66 -21.00
C ALA A 251 -14.69 8.95 -20.06
#